data_86b321cd3585487daf85d6060ea3ee64
#
_entry.id   86b321cd3585487daf85d6060ea3ee64
#
_cell.length_a   1.000
_cell.length_b   1.000
_cell.length_c   1.000
_cell.angle_alpha   90.00
_cell.angle_beta   90.00
_cell.angle_gamma   90.00
#
_symmetry.space_group_name_H-M   'P 1'
#
loop_
_entity.id
_entity.type
_entity.pdbx_description
1 polymer ?
#
loop_
_entity_poly.entity_id
_entity_poly.type
_entity_poly.pdbx_seq_one_letter_code
_entity_poly.pdbx_strand_id
1 'polypeptide(L)'
;VSSLLQAKKITQLIGIGESIAKHGHLFPMPAQFYASAEQFLATSPCFNNQIILIKGARHHKLEQVTAYLEQKRHETVMEINLNALVHNYKHLRSFLQPETKSVAMIKANAYGCGAIAIAQTLQHHHCDYFGVAVADEGAELRKAGITTPIIVMNPEPSSFNLLLQYQLEPEIYSFA
;
A
#
# COMPACT_ATOMS: atom_id res chain seq x y z
N VAL A 1 -33.73 -3.46 -13.15
CA VAL A 1 -33.09 -3.45 -11.83
C VAL A 1 -34.11 -3.68 -10.73
N SER A 2 -35.22 -2.89 -10.70
CA SER A 2 -36.29 -2.98 -9.68
C SER A 2 -36.88 -4.39 -9.53
N SER A 3 -37.26 -5.04 -10.64
CA SER A 3 -37.78 -6.40 -10.65
C SER A 3 -36.76 -7.46 -10.13
N LEU A 4 -35.48 -7.26 -10.42
CA LEU A 4 -34.42 -8.14 -9.91
C LEU A 4 -34.26 -7.98 -8.39
N LEU A 5 -34.27 -6.77 -7.87
CA LEU A 5 -34.17 -6.52 -6.42
C LEU A 5 -35.33 -7.14 -5.68
N GLN A 6 -36.55 -7.05 -6.24
CA GLN A 6 -37.74 -7.66 -5.68
C GLN A 6 -37.63 -9.21 -5.70
N ALA A 7 -37.20 -9.79 -6.82
CA ALA A 7 -37.00 -11.24 -6.94
C ALA A 7 -35.95 -11.78 -5.96
N LYS A 8 -34.94 -10.97 -5.64
CA LYS A 8 -33.88 -11.29 -4.65
C LYS A 8 -34.26 -10.96 -3.21
N LYS A 9 -35.54 -10.54 -2.97
CA LYS A 9 -36.09 -10.19 -1.64
C LYS A 9 -35.22 -9.16 -0.90
N ILE A 10 -34.75 -8.14 -1.62
CA ILE A 10 -34.03 -7.02 -1.01
C ILE A 10 -35.01 -6.22 -0.17
N THR A 11 -34.69 -6.03 1.10
CA THR A 11 -35.56 -5.39 2.08
C THR A 11 -35.41 -3.88 2.13
N GLN A 12 -34.28 -3.34 1.74
CA GLN A 12 -34.03 -1.89 1.72
C GLN A 12 -33.04 -1.54 0.60
N LEU A 13 -33.22 -0.37 0.00
CA LEU A 13 -32.33 0.19 -1.00
C LEU A 13 -31.76 1.53 -0.52
N ILE A 14 -30.45 1.71 -0.66
CA ILE A 14 -29.79 3.00 -0.53
C ILE A 14 -29.21 3.35 -1.90
N GLY A 15 -29.73 4.38 -2.52
CA GLY A 15 -29.29 4.87 -3.82
C GLY A 15 -28.36 6.06 -3.67
N ILE A 16 -27.17 5.98 -4.30
CA ILE A 16 -26.19 7.07 -4.28
C ILE A 16 -26.00 7.58 -5.70
N GLY A 17 -26.24 8.88 -5.89
CA GLY A 17 -26.15 9.60 -7.14
C GLY A 17 -27.52 10.12 -7.62
N GLU A 18 -27.50 11.25 -8.31
CA GLU A 18 -28.71 11.92 -8.79
C GLU A 18 -29.51 11.07 -9.78
N SER A 19 -28.85 10.28 -10.60
CA SER A 19 -29.51 9.46 -11.62
C SER A 19 -30.43 8.41 -11.00
N ILE A 20 -30.01 7.74 -9.94
CA ILE A 20 -30.86 6.74 -9.27
C ILE A 20 -31.97 7.41 -8.45
N ALA A 21 -31.72 8.56 -7.87
CA ALA A 21 -32.71 9.33 -7.11
C ALA A 21 -33.90 9.74 -7.96
N LYS A 22 -33.66 10.15 -9.21
CA LYS A 22 -34.76 10.51 -10.17
C LYS A 22 -35.71 9.36 -10.47
N HIS A 23 -35.27 8.13 -10.30
CA HIS A 23 -36.03 6.91 -10.56
C HIS A 23 -36.50 6.21 -9.29
N GLY A 24 -36.46 6.90 -8.14
CA GLY A 24 -36.81 6.36 -6.83
C GLY A 24 -38.19 5.70 -6.79
N HIS A 25 -39.17 6.28 -7.50
CA HIS A 25 -40.57 5.78 -7.59
C HIS A 25 -40.69 4.38 -8.23
N LEU A 26 -39.63 3.90 -8.90
CA LEU A 26 -39.64 2.57 -9.52
C LEU A 26 -39.27 1.43 -8.55
N PHE A 27 -38.88 1.75 -7.32
CA PHE A 27 -38.44 0.76 -6.33
C PHE A 27 -39.54 0.49 -5.31
N PRO A 28 -40.10 -0.73 -5.26
CA PRO A 28 -41.23 -1.06 -4.40
C PRO A 28 -40.87 -1.33 -2.94
N MET A 29 -39.56 -1.35 -2.61
CA MET A 29 -39.08 -1.50 -1.24
C MET A 29 -38.74 -0.14 -0.62
N PRO A 30 -38.60 -0.05 0.72
CA PRO A 30 -38.08 1.14 1.39
C PRO A 30 -36.77 1.60 0.78
N ALA A 31 -36.71 2.84 0.31
CA ALA A 31 -35.54 3.37 -0.37
C ALA A 31 -35.16 4.76 0.16
N GLN A 32 -33.86 5.01 0.30
CA GLN A 32 -33.31 6.32 0.63
C GLN A 32 -32.28 6.70 -0.46
N PHE A 33 -32.24 8.00 -0.78
CA PHE A 33 -31.39 8.49 -1.87
C PHE A 33 -30.51 9.64 -1.38
N TYR A 34 -29.25 9.61 -1.81
CA TYR A 34 -28.25 10.61 -1.48
C TYR A 34 -27.54 11.06 -2.76
N ALA A 35 -27.15 12.33 -2.84
CA ALA A 35 -26.48 12.86 -4.02
C ALA A 35 -25.05 12.28 -4.19
N SER A 36 -24.37 11.98 -3.08
CA SER A 36 -23.01 11.43 -3.09
C SER A 36 -22.77 10.46 -1.93
N ALA A 37 -21.65 9.73 -1.99
CA ALA A 37 -21.20 8.86 -0.90
C ALA A 37 -20.90 9.67 0.36
N GLU A 38 -20.32 10.86 0.23
CA GLU A 38 -20.00 11.76 1.34
C GLU A 38 -21.27 12.19 2.07
N GLN A 39 -22.35 12.53 1.32
CA GLN A 39 -23.63 12.88 1.93
C GLN A 39 -24.24 11.72 2.71
N PHE A 40 -24.15 10.50 2.17
CA PHE A 40 -24.60 9.31 2.89
C PHE A 40 -23.80 9.08 4.18
N LEU A 41 -22.45 9.15 4.11
CA LEU A 41 -21.57 8.95 5.26
C LEU A 41 -21.75 10.02 6.34
N ALA A 42 -22.12 11.26 5.97
CA ALA A 42 -22.42 12.33 6.91
C ALA A 42 -23.62 12.01 7.83
N THR A 43 -24.49 11.06 7.44
CA THR A 43 -25.58 10.58 8.29
C THR A 43 -25.15 9.59 9.37
N SER A 44 -23.87 9.24 9.43
CA SER A 44 -23.29 8.23 10.33
C SER A 44 -24.05 6.90 10.29
N PRO A 45 -24.21 6.28 9.10
CA PRO A 45 -25.04 5.09 8.95
C PRO A 45 -24.51 3.91 9.78
N CYS A 46 -25.41 3.26 10.49
CA CYS A 46 -25.12 2.07 11.29
C CYS A 46 -26.08 0.94 10.91
N PHE A 47 -25.54 -0.25 10.68
CA PHE A 47 -26.28 -1.44 10.32
C PHE A 47 -25.91 -2.59 11.25
N ASN A 48 -26.92 -3.25 11.82
CA ASN A 48 -26.70 -4.38 12.74
C ASN A 48 -27.37 -5.64 12.18
N ASN A 49 -26.63 -6.75 12.15
CA ASN A 49 -27.12 -8.06 11.71
C ASN A 49 -27.76 -8.04 10.31
N GLN A 50 -27.16 -7.30 9.37
CA GLN A 50 -27.62 -7.18 7.99
C GLN A 50 -26.52 -7.61 7.01
N ILE A 51 -26.95 -8.17 5.88
CA ILE A 51 -26.08 -8.42 4.74
C ILE A 51 -26.23 -7.24 3.78
N ILE A 52 -25.13 -6.55 3.50
CA ILE A 52 -25.10 -5.36 2.66
C ILE A 52 -24.36 -5.68 1.37
N LEU A 53 -25.00 -5.48 0.23
CA LEU A 53 -24.38 -5.52 -1.08
C LEU A 53 -24.11 -4.10 -1.57
N ILE A 54 -22.86 -3.75 -1.73
CA ILE A 54 -22.43 -2.46 -2.29
C ILE A 54 -22.05 -2.67 -3.76
N LYS A 55 -22.73 -1.97 -4.67
CA LYS A 55 -22.49 -2.06 -6.11
C LYS A 55 -22.72 -0.72 -6.80
N GLY A 56 -21.75 -0.29 -7.59
CA GLY A 56 -21.86 0.94 -8.39
C GLY A 56 -20.66 1.18 -9.29
N ALA A 57 -20.73 2.21 -10.11
CA ALA A 57 -19.62 2.63 -10.95
C ALA A 57 -18.56 3.38 -10.11
N ARG A 58 -17.30 3.33 -10.53
CA ARG A 58 -16.15 3.90 -9.81
C ARG A 58 -16.30 5.40 -9.48
N HIS A 59 -16.96 6.16 -10.34
CA HIS A 59 -17.18 7.60 -10.12
C HIS A 59 -18.03 7.93 -8.88
N HIS A 60 -18.79 6.97 -8.35
CA HIS A 60 -19.55 7.15 -7.10
C HIS A 60 -18.70 6.93 -5.83
N LYS A 61 -17.44 6.50 -5.96
CA LYS A 61 -16.48 6.29 -4.85
C LYS A 61 -17.06 5.45 -3.70
N LEU A 62 -17.80 4.38 -4.04
CA LEU A 62 -18.46 3.53 -3.05
C LEU A 62 -17.50 2.74 -2.18
N GLU A 63 -16.22 2.67 -2.53
CA GLU A 63 -15.14 2.15 -1.68
C GLU A 63 -15.05 2.89 -0.34
N GLN A 64 -15.38 4.17 -0.29
CA GLN A 64 -15.45 4.94 0.95
C GLN A 64 -16.55 4.42 1.88
N VAL A 65 -17.69 4.03 1.31
CA VAL A 65 -18.79 3.42 2.06
C VAL A 65 -18.39 2.05 2.59
N THR A 66 -17.69 1.25 1.78
CA THR A 66 -17.16 -0.05 2.21
C THR A 66 -16.21 0.13 3.38
N ALA A 67 -15.22 1.01 3.26
CA ALA A 67 -14.24 1.28 4.30
C ALA A 67 -14.87 1.77 5.62
N TYR A 68 -15.92 2.60 5.53
CA TYR A 68 -16.67 3.08 6.71
C TYR A 68 -17.45 1.96 7.40
N LEU A 69 -18.07 1.06 6.63
CA LEU A 69 -18.92 -0.01 7.16
C LEU A 69 -18.12 -1.26 7.58
N GLU A 70 -16.87 -1.38 7.11
CA GLU A 70 -15.96 -2.41 7.56
C GLU A 70 -15.66 -2.20 9.05
N GLN A 71 -16.30 -3.01 9.90
CA GLN A 71 -15.89 -3.09 11.30
C GLN A 71 -14.55 -3.83 11.35
N LYS A 72 -13.47 -3.07 11.46
CA LYS A 72 -12.15 -3.64 11.79
C LYS A 72 -12.21 -4.28 13.17
N ARG A 73 -12.56 -5.57 13.22
CA ARG A 73 -12.63 -6.33 14.48
C ARG A 73 -11.23 -6.65 15.04
N HIS A 74 -10.23 -6.73 14.15
CA HIS A 74 -8.83 -6.94 14.50
C HIS A 74 -7.97 -6.13 13.54
N GLU A 75 -7.21 -5.23 14.08
CA GLU A 75 -6.13 -4.57 13.36
C GLU A 75 -4.83 -5.24 13.78
N THR A 76 -4.25 -6.05 12.87
CA THR A 76 -2.89 -6.56 13.07
C THR A 76 -1.95 -5.44 12.67
N VAL A 77 -1.31 -4.82 13.64
CA VAL A 77 -0.31 -3.76 13.44
C VAL A 77 1.06 -4.36 13.64
N MET A 78 1.95 -4.16 12.66
CA MET A 78 3.37 -4.44 12.81
C MET A 78 4.08 -3.13 13.14
N GLU A 79 4.58 -3.00 14.36
CA GLU A 79 5.36 -1.84 14.79
C GLU A 79 6.85 -2.09 14.58
N ILE A 80 7.52 -1.21 13.85
CA ILE A 80 8.97 -1.27 13.62
C ILE A 80 9.66 -0.23 14.49
N ASN A 81 10.45 -0.69 15.46
CA ASN A 81 11.25 0.18 16.29
C ASN A 81 12.58 0.52 15.61
N LEU A 82 12.67 1.68 14.98
CA LEU A 82 13.87 2.14 14.27
C LEU A 82 15.08 2.33 15.21
N ASN A 83 14.88 2.65 16.46
CA ASN A 83 15.99 2.77 17.43
C ASN A 83 16.58 1.37 17.74
N ALA A 84 15.74 0.35 17.86
CA ALA A 84 16.20 -1.03 18.02
C ALA A 84 16.95 -1.52 16.76
N LEU A 85 16.46 -1.15 15.57
CA LEU A 85 17.17 -1.43 14.31
C LEU A 85 18.59 -0.82 14.31
N VAL A 86 18.69 0.45 14.67
CA VAL A 86 19.99 1.16 14.76
C VAL A 86 20.90 0.53 15.80
N HIS A 87 20.37 0.18 16.96
CA HIS A 87 21.12 -0.53 18.00
C HIS A 87 21.70 -1.84 17.46
N ASN A 88 20.88 -2.67 16.81
CA ASN A 88 21.30 -3.94 16.23
C ASN A 88 22.35 -3.75 15.13
N TYR A 89 22.15 -2.77 14.23
CA TYR A 89 23.11 -2.42 13.20
C TYR A 89 24.47 -2.04 13.80
N LYS A 90 24.51 -1.13 14.77
CA LYS A 90 25.72 -0.71 15.45
C LYS A 90 26.39 -1.86 16.17
N HIS A 91 25.62 -2.71 16.83
CA HIS A 91 26.14 -3.89 17.51
C HIS A 91 26.81 -4.86 16.54
N LEU A 92 26.14 -5.21 15.43
CA LEU A 92 26.76 -6.08 14.40
C LEU A 92 28.01 -5.43 13.78
N ARG A 93 27.96 -4.12 13.51
CA ARG A 93 29.10 -3.40 12.96
C ARG A 93 30.30 -3.38 13.91
N SER A 94 30.09 -3.42 15.22
CA SER A 94 31.20 -3.44 16.21
C SER A 94 32.07 -4.69 16.16
N PHE A 95 31.62 -5.75 15.51
CA PHE A 95 32.42 -6.97 15.29
C PHE A 95 33.26 -6.94 14.00
N LEU A 96 33.05 -5.92 13.15
CA LEU A 96 33.78 -5.83 11.88
C LEU A 96 35.12 -5.10 12.06
N GLN A 97 36.07 -5.45 11.21
CA GLN A 97 37.29 -4.68 11.08
C GLN A 97 37.00 -3.28 10.52
N PRO A 98 37.82 -2.26 10.81
CA PRO A 98 37.56 -0.87 10.40
C PRO A 98 37.34 -0.70 8.88
N GLU A 99 38.00 -1.48 8.06
CA GLU A 99 37.91 -1.42 6.60
C GLU A 99 36.79 -2.23 6.00
N THR A 100 36.11 -3.05 6.81
CA THR A 100 35.00 -3.90 6.34
C THR A 100 33.74 -3.06 6.15
N LYS A 101 33.20 -3.10 4.94
CA LYS A 101 31.95 -2.42 4.60
C LYS A 101 30.74 -3.30 4.91
N SER A 102 29.65 -2.67 5.32
CA SER A 102 28.38 -3.32 5.60
C SER A 102 27.40 -3.14 4.44
N VAL A 103 26.65 -4.19 4.12
CA VAL A 103 25.54 -4.13 3.17
C VAL A 103 24.24 -4.46 3.92
N ALA A 104 23.31 -3.54 3.95
CA ALA A 104 21.98 -3.81 4.51
C ALA A 104 21.01 -4.23 3.41
N MET A 105 20.41 -5.41 3.55
CA MET A 105 19.39 -5.91 2.59
C MET A 105 18.06 -5.22 2.83
N ILE A 106 17.54 -4.55 1.79
CA ILE A 106 16.28 -3.77 1.83
C ILE A 106 15.24 -4.29 0.82
N LYS A 107 15.53 -5.40 0.17
CA LYS A 107 14.62 -6.02 -0.81
C LYS A 107 13.25 -6.34 -0.23
N ALA A 108 12.24 -6.51 -1.08
CA ALA A 108 10.86 -6.82 -0.72
C ALA A 108 10.30 -5.83 0.32
N ASN A 109 10.45 -4.53 0.06
CA ASN A 109 10.06 -3.46 0.98
C ASN A 109 10.66 -3.62 2.39
N ALA A 110 11.97 -3.92 2.46
CA ALA A 110 12.68 -4.29 3.69
C ALA A 110 11.98 -5.45 4.43
N TYR A 111 11.64 -6.51 3.70
CA TYR A 111 10.89 -7.67 4.20
C TYR A 111 9.53 -7.29 4.80
N GLY A 112 8.87 -6.28 4.23
CA GLY A 112 7.60 -5.75 4.70
C GLY A 112 7.68 -4.66 5.78
N CYS A 113 8.89 -4.32 6.23
CA CYS A 113 9.09 -3.35 7.32
C CYS A 113 9.10 -1.88 6.84
N GLY A 114 9.02 -1.60 5.54
CA GLY A 114 9.04 -0.24 4.99
C GLY A 114 10.45 0.19 4.54
N ALA A 115 10.79 -0.08 3.27
CA ALA A 115 12.13 0.12 2.72
C ALA A 115 12.64 1.56 2.87
N ILE A 116 11.81 2.55 2.59
CA ILE A 116 12.21 3.97 2.60
C ILE A 116 12.60 4.42 4.03
N ALA A 117 11.77 4.14 5.04
CA ALA A 117 12.04 4.54 6.42
C ALA A 117 13.30 3.86 6.97
N ILE A 118 13.48 2.58 6.67
CA ILE A 118 14.67 1.82 7.07
C ILE A 118 15.92 2.34 6.36
N ALA A 119 15.86 2.57 5.03
CA ALA A 119 16.98 3.09 4.26
C ALA A 119 17.42 4.48 4.74
N GLN A 120 16.48 5.41 4.96
CA GLN A 120 16.76 6.74 5.50
C GLN A 120 17.45 6.65 6.87
N THR A 121 16.93 5.78 7.75
CA THR A 121 17.51 5.57 9.09
C THR A 121 18.94 5.03 8.99
N LEU A 122 19.16 3.98 8.22
CA LEU A 122 20.49 3.36 8.09
C LEU A 122 21.49 4.26 7.34
N GLN A 123 21.03 5.02 6.33
CA GLN A 123 21.85 6.04 5.67
C GLN A 123 22.34 7.10 6.66
N HIS A 124 21.45 7.59 7.55
CA HIS A 124 21.82 8.54 8.60
C HIS A 124 22.88 7.95 9.58
N HIS A 125 22.85 6.63 9.75
CA HIS A 125 23.85 5.90 10.57
C HIS A 125 25.00 5.34 9.78
N HIS A 126 25.28 5.88 8.58
CA HIS A 126 26.46 5.58 7.76
C HIS A 126 26.55 4.09 7.38
N CYS A 127 25.44 3.45 7.00
CA CYS A 127 25.49 2.16 6.33
C CYS A 127 26.18 2.34 4.98
N ASP A 128 27.14 1.44 4.67
CA ASP A 128 28.00 1.62 3.50
C ASP A 128 27.30 1.32 2.18
N TYR A 129 26.42 0.30 2.18
CA TYR A 129 25.67 -0.14 1.00
C TYR A 129 24.27 -0.63 1.35
N PHE A 130 23.37 -0.53 0.39
CA PHE A 130 22.09 -1.23 0.42
C PHE A 130 22.04 -2.30 -0.66
N GLY A 131 21.37 -3.42 -0.37
CA GLY A 131 21.11 -4.48 -1.33
C GLY A 131 19.60 -4.57 -1.61
N VAL A 132 19.23 -4.59 -2.88
CA VAL A 132 17.86 -4.79 -3.36
C VAL A 132 17.80 -5.97 -4.32
N ALA A 133 16.62 -6.54 -4.54
CA ALA A 133 16.48 -7.67 -5.46
C ALA A 133 16.51 -7.22 -6.91
N VAL A 134 15.76 -6.17 -7.26
CA VAL A 134 15.54 -5.70 -8.63
C VAL A 134 15.75 -4.18 -8.74
N ALA A 135 15.96 -3.70 -9.97
CA ALA A 135 16.27 -2.29 -10.23
C ALA A 135 15.15 -1.33 -9.83
N ASP A 136 13.89 -1.76 -9.92
CA ASP A 136 12.74 -0.93 -9.54
C ASP A 136 12.76 -0.54 -8.06
N GLU A 137 13.13 -1.48 -7.17
CA GLU A 137 13.29 -1.20 -5.74
C GLU A 137 14.39 -0.16 -5.49
N GLY A 138 15.52 -0.27 -6.22
CA GLY A 138 16.60 0.71 -6.15
C GLY A 138 16.19 2.10 -6.66
N ALA A 139 15.44 2.15 -7.75
CA ALA A 139 14.91 3.39 -8.30
C ALA A 139 13.92 4.08 -7.34
N GLU A 140 13.09 3.31 -6.64
CA GLU A 140 12.18 3.83 -5.62
C GLU A 140 12.95 4.47 -4.46
N LEU A 141 14.00 3.82 -3.97
CA LEU A 141 14.87 4.36 -2.93
C LEU A 141 15.56 5.64 -3.38
N ARG A 142 16.07 5.70 -4.62
CA ARG A 142 16.67 6.93 -5.18
C ARG A 142 15.68 8.08 -5.26
N LYS A 143 14.43 7.83 -5.70
CA LYS A 143 13.35 8.82 -5.72
C LYS A 143 13.00 9.34 -4.32
N ALA A 144 13.19 8.51 -3.29
CA ALA A 144 13.02 8.89 -1.88
C ALA A 144 14.22 9.63 -1.27
N GLY A 145 15.25 9.95 -2.06
CA GLY A 145 16.43 10.71 -1.62
C GLY A 145 17.55 9.86 -1.00
N ILE A 146 17.54 8.55 -1.21
CA ILE A 146 18.65 7.70 -0.75
C ILE A 146 19.87 7.90 -1.65
N THR A 147 21.00 8.27 -1.06
CA THR A 147 22.30 8.49 -1.73
C THR A 147 23.31 7.37 -1.51
N THR A 148 23.13 6.59 -0.43
CA THR A 148 23.97 5.39 -0.16
C THR A 148 24.05 4.49 -1.40
N PRO A 149 25.20 3.94 -1.77
CA PRO A 149 25.34 3.00 -2.88
C PRO A 149 24.33 1.84 -2.77
N ILE A 150 23.74 1.45 -3.91
CA ILE A 150 22.71 0.39 -3.95
C ILE A 150 23.13 -0.69 -4.93
N ILE A 151 23.26 -1.93 -4.42
CA ILE A 151 23.55 -3.12 -5.21
C ILE A 151 22.22 -3.77 -5.62
N VAL A 152 22.07 -4.09 -6.91
CA VAL A 152 20.96 -4.86 -7.45
C VAL A 152 21.41 -6.30 -7.69
N MET A 153 20.79 -7.24 -6.97
CA MET A 153 21.22 -8.65 -6.97
C MET A 153 20.76 -9.44 -8.21
N ASN A 154 19.61 -9.05 -8.81
CA ASN A 154 19.09 -9.71 -10.01
C ASN A 154 18.91 -8.68 -11.13
N PRO A 155 19.98 -8.19 -11.74
CA PRO A 155 19.91 -7.26 -12.84
C PRO A 155 19.46 -8.00 -14.11
N GLU A 156 18.30 -7.59 -14.66
CA GLU A 156 17.83 -8.10 -15.95
C GLU A 156 18.26 -7.15 -17.08
N PRO A 157 18.54 -7.65 -18.29
CA PRO A 157 18.90 -6.79 -19.43
C PRO A 157 17.88 -5.69 -19.71
N SER A 158 16.60 -5.96 -19.49
CA SER A 158 15.50 -4.98 -19.63
C SER A 158 15.59 -3.79 -18.66
N SER A 159 16.30 -3.96 -17.54
CA SER A 159 16.45 -2.94 -16.49
C SER A 159 17.74 -2.09 -16.61
N PHE A 160 18.61 -2.35 -17.58
CA PHE A 160 19.90 -1.65 -17.69
C PHE A 160 19.78 -0.14 -17.81
N ASN A 161 18.79 0.36 -18.52
CA ASN A 161 18.54 1.81 -18.59
C ASN A 161 18.21 2.39 -17.21
N LEU A 162 17.48 1.64 -16.39
CA LEU A 162 17.09 2.03 -15.03
C LEU A 162 18.32 2.06 -14.11
N LEU A 163 19.21 1.04 -14.22
CA LEU A 163 20.46 0.98 -13.48
C LEU A 163 21.32 2.23 -13.76
N LEU A 164 21.50 2.61 -15.03
CA LEU A 164 22.26 3.79 -15.42
C LEU A 164 21.59 5.09 -14.93
N GLN A 165 20.27 5.21 -15.15
CA GLN A 165 19.52 6.43 -14.78
C GLN A 165 19.59 6.72 -13.28
N TYR A 166 19.52 5.69 -12.44
CA TYR A 166 19.48 5.83 -10.99
C TYR A 166 20.82 5.49 -10.32
N GLN A 167 21.88 5.31 -11.08
CA GLN A 167 23.22 5.01 -10.57
C GLN A 167 23.20 3.84 -9.58
N LEU A 168 22.63 2.71 -10.04
CA LEU A 168 22.56 1.46 -9.28
C LEU A 168 23.71 0.54 -9.71
N GLU A 169 24.23 -0.25 -8.78
CA GLU A 169 25.36 -1.15 -9.01
C GLU A 169 24.83 -2.58 -9.24
N PRO A 170 24.93 -3.15 -10.45
CA PRO A 170 24.48 -4.52 -10.70
C PRO A 170 25.46 -5.54 -10.13
N GLU A 171 24.94 -6.61 -9.54
CA GLU A 171 25.73 -7.81 -9.26
C GLU A 171 25.98 -8.57 -10.56
N ILE A 172 27.25 -8.82 -10.89
CA ILE A 172 27.65 -9.56 -12.08
C ILE A 172 28.04 -10.97 -11.68
N TYR A 173 27.25 -11.96 -12.08
CA TYR A 173 27.44 -13.38 -11.72
C TYR A 173 27.72 -14.28 -12.93
N SER A 174 27.70 -13.76 -14.15
CA SER A 174 28.09 -14.49 -15.35
C SER A 174 28.69 -13.56 -16.41
N PHE A 175 29.42 -14.15 -17.37
CA PHE A 175 29.95 -13.46 -18.55
C PHE A 175 29.11 -13.72 -19.81
N ALA A 176 27.92 -14.30 -19.66
CA ALA A 176 27.01 -14.65 -20.74
C ALA A 176 26.03 -13.52 -21.03
#